data_b4b7a95784b0bc11620c3e21164458b8
#
_entry.id   b4b7a95784b0bc11620c3e21164458b8
#
_cell.length_a   1.000
_cell.length_b   1.000
_cell.length_c   1.000
_cell.angle_alpha   90.00
_cell.angle_beta   90.00
_cell.angle_gamma   90.00
#
_symmetry.space_group_name_H-M   'P 1'
#
loop_
_entity.id
_entity.type
_entity.pdbx_description
1 polymer ?
#
loop_
_entity_poly.entity_id
_entity_poly.type
_entity_poly.pdbx_seq_one_letter_code
_entity_poly.pdbx_strand_id
1 'polypeptide(L)'
;MTRRIREAWEKKTNAYRSTGKDEPKQLVIVIEEAHKLLNREMASQTTFATIARELRKYYVTLLVIDQRPSQIYDEVMSQLGTRISGWLGDDDDIHAVLSGLSGREALRGMLARLQPKEEVLLLGWGVPMPLPVKSRRYDDEFWKELLGASAGGKRSKDQNLKELGF
;
A
#
# COMPACT_ATOMS: atom_id res chain seq x y z
N MET A 1 -2.10 19.74 -3.92
CA MET A 1 -1.37 19.08 -2.81
C MET A 1 -0.29 18.14 -3.36
N THR A 2 -0.59 17.17 -4.16
CA THR A 2 0.34 16.17 -4.73
C THR A 2 1.52 16.75 -5.50
N ARG A 3 1.31 17.80 -6.30
CA ARG A 3 2.37 18.50 -7.04
C ARG A 3 3.45 19.09 -6.10
N ARG A 4 3.04 19.73 -5.01
CA ARG A 4 3.98 20.30 -4.02
C ARG A 4 4.79 19.22 -3.29
N ILE A 5 4.17 18.08 -2.98
CA ILE A 5 4.86 16.94 -2.39
C ILE A 5 5.92 16.41 -3.35
N ARG A 6 5.56 16.21 -4.62
CA ARG A 6 6.50 15.78 -5.66
C ARG A 6 7.70 16.73 -5.74
N GLU A 7 7.46 18.01 -5.94
CA GLU A 7 8.51 19.01 -6.06
C GLU A 7 9.45 19.05 -4.84
N ALA A 8 8.89 18.92 -3.63
CA ALA A 8 9.66 18.93 -2.40
C ALA A 8 10.57 17.69 -2.26
N TRP A 9 10.03 16.48 -2.54
CA TRP A 9 10.80 15.25 -2.46
C TRP A 9 11.82 15.11 -3.59
N GLU A 10 11.46 15.52 -4.79
CA GLU A 10 12.37 15.60 -5.93
C GLU A 10 13.58 16.50 -5.62
N LYS A 11 13.35 17.69 -5.07
CA LYS A 11 14.42 18.59 -4.66
C LYS A 11 15.34 17.97 -3.60
N LYS A 12 14.76 17.35 -2.55
CA LYS A 12 15.53 16.67 -1.50
C LYS A 12 16.36 15.52 -2.06
N THR A 13 15.75 14.69 -2.92
CA THR A 13 16.42 13.53 -3.53
C THR A 13 17.57 13.96 -4.44
N ASN A 14 17.36 15.01 -5.24
CA ASN A 14 18.39 15.52 -6.11
C ASN A 14 19.55 16.14 -5.32
N ALA A 15 19.26 16.85 -4.22
CA ALA A 15 20.28 17.36 -3.31
C ALA A 15 21.09 16.24 -2.66
N TYR A 16 20.41 15.16 -2.19
CA TYR A 16 21.08 13.98 -1.64
C TYR A 16 21.98 13.31 -2.68
N ARG A 17 21.48 13.09 -3.91
CA ARG A 17 22.25 12.47 -4.98
C ARG A 17 23.51 13.26 -5.36
N SER A 18 23.47 14.59 -5.23
CA SER A 18 24.61 15.45 -5.55
C SER A 18 25.61 15.58 -4.40
N THR A 19 25.17 15.51 -3.15
CA THR A 19 26.01 15.79 -1.97
C THR A 19 26.35 14.54 -1.16
N GLY A 20 25.56 13.46 -1.29
CA GLY A 20 25.65 12.27 -0.44
C GLY A 20 25.23 12.50 1.02
N LYS A 21 24.66 13.68 1.33
CA LYS A 21 24.23 14.07 2.69
C LYS A 21 22.72 14.25 2.75
N ASP A 22 22.16 14.03 3.94
CA ASP A 22 20.74 14.24 4.24
C ASP A 22 19.80 13.39 3.36
N GLU A 23 19.92 12.05 3.46
CA GLU A 23 19.06 11.10 2.77
C GLU A 23 17.58 11.40 3.07
N PRO A 24 16.72 11.54 2.04
CA PRO A 24 15.30 11.81 2.25
C PRO A 24 14.62 10.70 3.02
N LYS A 25 13.84 11.04 4.02
CA LYS A 25 12.99 10.06 4.71
C LYS A 25 11.92 9.55 3.76
N GLN A 26 11.61 8.26 3.87
CA GLN A 26 10.50 7.63 3.15
C GLN A 26 9.18 8.33 3.51
N LEU A 27 8.45 8.77 2.49
CA LEU A 27 7.07 9.25 2.64
C LEU A 27 6.10 8.20 2.13
N VAL A 28 5.11 7.84 2.92
CA VAL A 28 4.01 6.99 2.49
C VAL A 28 2.75 7.84 2.37
N ILE A 29 2.17 7.86 1.17
CA ILE A 29 0.89 8.51 0.91
C ILE A 29 -0.17 7.41 0.92
N VAL A 30 -1.11 7.48 1.85
CA VAL A 30 -2.22 6.54 1.97
C VAL A 30 -3.46 7.15 1.32
N ILE A 31 -4.10 6.40 0.43
CA ILE A 31 -5.38 6.77 -0.20
C ILE A 31 -6.39 5.70 0.15
N GLU A 32 -7.35 6.04 0.99
CA GLU A 32 -8.54 5.23 1.28
C GLU A 32 -9.66 5.56 0.29
N GLU A 33 -10.53 4.58 0.01
CA GLU A 33 -11.60 4.71 -0.98
C GLU A 33 -11.04 5.22 -2.32
N ALA A 34 -9.94 4.60 -2.74
CA ALA A 34 -9.10 5.09 -3.82
C ALA A 34 -9.83 5.21 -5.16
N HIS A 35 -10.87 4.40 -5.40
CA HIS A 35 -11.72 4.50 -6.57
C HIS A 35 -12.34 5.90 -6.76
N LYS A 36 -12.52 6.68 -5.69
CA LYS A 36 -13.03 8.06 -5.79
C LYS A 36 -12.05 9.02 -6.45
N LEU A 37 -10.74 8.74 -6.32
CA LEU A 37 -9.67 9.62 -6.82
C LEU A 37 -8.89 9.01 -7.98
N LEU A 38 -8.89 7.68 -8.09
CA LEU A 38 -8.11 6.92 -9.05
C LEU A 38 -8.97 6.24 -10.12
N ASN A 39 -10.24 6.65 -10.27
CA ASN A 39 -11.07 6.21 -11.39
C ASN A 39 -10.57 6.80 -12.72
N ARG A 40 -11.09 6.31 -13.84
CA ARG A 40 -10.67 6.70 -15.18
C ARG A 40 -10.77 8.20 -15.47
N GLU A 41 -11.84 8.85 -14.99
CA GLU A 41 -12.03 10.29 -15.18
C GLU A 41 -11.02 11.11 -14.38
N MET A 42 -10.89 10.82 -13.11
CA MET A 42 -10.03 11.56 -12.19
C MET A 42 -8.55 11.27 -12.43
N ALA A 43 -8.18 10.05 -12.77
CA ALA A 43 -6.79 9.67 -13.01
C ALA A 43 -6.18 10.44 -14.20
N SER A 44 -6.97 10.72 -15.25
CA SER A 44 -6.53 11.54 -16.38
C SER A 44 -6.31 13.01 -16.03
N GLN A 45 -7.02 13.53 -15.03
CA GLN A 45 -6.94 14.91 -14.55
C GLN A 45 -5.97 15.12 -13.39
N THR A 46 -5.54 14.03 -12.76
CA THR A 46 -4.70 14.08 -11.56
C THR A 46 -3.28 13.56 -11.85
N THR A 47 -2.33 14.04 -11.07
CA THR A 47 -0.96 13.55 -11.10
C THR A 47 -0.77 12.19 -10.42
N PHE A 48 -1.84 11.50 -9.96
CA PHE A 48 -1.73 10.26 -9.22
C PHE A 48 -1.20 9.10 -10.06
N ALA A 49 -1.58 8.97 -11.33
CA ALA A 49 -1.00 7.96 -12.23
C ALA A 49 0.50 8.20 -12.42
N THR A 50 0.91 9.46 -12.55
CA THR A 50 2.32 9.85 -12.62
C THR A 50 3.03 9.58 -11.28
N ILE A 51 2.35 9.83 -10.16
CA ILE A 51 2.87 9.55 -8.81
C ILE A 51 3.12 8.06 -8.62
N ALA A 52 2.18 7.20 -8.96
CA ALA A 52 2.34 5.76 -8.86
C ALA A 52 3.55 5.24 -9.66
N ARG A 53 3.80 5.85 -10.83
CA ARG A 53 4.90 5.47 -11.72
C ARG A 53 6.26 6.03 -11.33
N GLU A 54 6.31 7.29 -10.91
CA GLU A 54 7.57 8.03 -10.79
C GLU A 54 8.07 8.25 -9.38
N LEU A 55 7.18 8.34 -8.38
CA LEU A 55 7.56 8.81 -7.05
C LEU A 55 8.43 7.83 -6.26
N ARG A 56 8.40 6.54 -6.61
CA ARG A 56 9.28 5.55 -5.97
C ARG A 56 10.76 5.97 -6.03
N LYS A 57 11.20 6.57 -7.13
CA LYS A 57 12.58 7.05 -7.28
C LYS A 57 12.92 8.27 -6.39
N TYR A 58 11.91 8.87 -5.77
CA TYR A 58 12.03 10.03 -4.88
C TYR A 58 11.68 9.72 -3.42
N TYR A 59 11.78 8.45 -3.01
CA TYR A 59 11.44 8.01 -1.64
C TYR A 59 9.97 8.22 -1.27
N VAL A 60 9.07 8.20 -2.23
CA VAL A 60 7.63 8.29 -1.96
C VAL A 60 6.95 6.99 -2.39
N THR A 61 6.19 6.39 -1.48
CA THR A 61 5.39 5.19 -1.70
C THR A 61 3.91 5.54 -1.65
N LEU A 62 3.15 5.01 -2.60
CA LEU A 62 1.70 5.11 -2.60
C LEU A 62 1.12 3.81 -2.01
N LEU A 63 0.30 3.95 -0.97
CA LEU A 63 -0.51 2.89 -0.40
C LEU A 63 -1.98 3.14 -0.76
N VAL A 64 -2.54 2.25 -1.55
CA VAL A 64 -3.92 2.32 -2.04
C VAL A 64 -4.76 1.33 -1.24
N ILE A 65 -5.86 1.79 -0.65
CA ILE A 65 -6.81 0.97 0.10
C ILE A 65 -8.18 1.12 -0.56
N ASP A 66 -8.75 0.01 -1.00
CA ASP A 66 -10.04 0.00 -1.67
C ASP A 66 -10.81 -1.29 -1.46
N GLN A 67 -12.13 -1.21 -1.53
CA GLN A 67 -13.04 -2.36 -1.48
C GLN A 67 -13.52 -2.78 -2.87
N ARG A 68 -13.36 -1.94 -3.88
CA ARG A 68 -13.82 -2.13 -5.25
C ARG A 68 -12.70 -1.87 -6.26
N PRO A 69 -11.70 -2.75 -6.33
CA PRO A 69 -10.53 -2.57 -7.17
C PRO A 69 -10.87 -2.47 -8.68
N SER A 70 -12.00 -3.00 -9.13
CA SER A 70 -12.51 -2.86 -10.51
C SER A 70 -12.83 -1.41 -10.89
N GLN A 71 -13.07 -0.53 -9.92
CA GLN A 71 -13.35 0.89 -10.17
C GLN A 71 -12.07 1.74 -10.23
N ILE A 72 -10.93 1.18 -9.89
CA ILE A 72 -9.64 1.84 -10.04
C ILE A 72 -9.19 1.71 -11.50
N TYR A 73 -8.70 2.81 -12.05
CA TYR A 73 -8.23 2.85 -13.44
C TYR A 73 -7.09 1.84 -13.66
N ASP A 74 -7.20 1.02 -14.71
CA ASP A 74 -6.30 -0.10 -15.01
C ASP A 74 -4.82 0.31 -15.11
N GLU A 75 -4.56 1.50 -15.64
CA GLU A 75 -3.19 2.00 -15.72
C GLU A 75 -2.58 2.22 -14.33
N VAL A 76 -3.37 2.67 -13.36
CA VAL A 76 -2.92 2.80 -11.96
C VAL A 76 -2.75 1.42 -11.34
N MET A 77 -3.74 0.53 -11.50
CA MET A 77 -3.65 -0.85 -10.99
C MET A 77 -2.41 -1.58 -11.48
N SER A 78 -2.03 -1.39 -12.73
CA SER A 78 -0.83 -2.01 -13.32
C SER A 78 0.48 -1.55 -12.67
N GLN A 79 0.50 -0.37 -12.06
CA GLN A 79 1.69 0.19 -11.37
C GLN A 79 1.80 -0.25 -9.90
N LEU A 80 0.73 -0.85 -9.34
CA LEU A 80 0.75 -1.38 -7.97
C LEU A 80 1.49 -2.71 -7.95
N GLY A 81 2.76 -2.66 -7.61
CA GLY A 81 3.67 -3.81 -7.68
C GLY A 81 3.42 -4.86 -6.62
N THR A 82 2.96 -4.48 -5.44
CA THR A 82 2.61 -5.39 -4.32
C THR A 82 1.14 -5.21 -4.00
N ARG A 83 0.42 -6.32 -3.85
CA ARG A 83 -1.01 -6.33 -3.56
C ARG A 83 -1.30 -7.24 -2.37
N ILE A 84 -2.18 -6.78 -1.51
CA ILE A 84 -2.70 -7.54 -0.37
C ILE A 84 -4.22 -7.58 -0.56
N SER A 85 -4.76 -8.73 -0.88
CA SER A 85 -6.19 -8.89 -1.13
C SER A 85 -6.82 -9.82 -0.11
N GLY A 86 -7.91 -9.38 0.52
CA GLY A 86 -8.83 -10.28 1.21
C GLY A 86 -9.68 -11.07 0.23
N TRP A 87 -10.65 -11.81 0.75
CA TRP A 87 -11.67 -12.47 -0.05
C TRP A 87 -12.47 -11.44 -0.85
N LEU A 88 -12.69 -11.74 -2.13
CA LEU A 88 -13.49 -10.92 -3.05
C LEU A 88 -14.61 -11.80 -3.62
N GLY A 89 -15.82 -11.26 -3.64
CA GLY A 89 -17.00 -11.96 -4.17
C GLY A 89 -17.38 -11.58 -5.59
N ASP A 90 -16.82 -10.48 -6.12
CA ASP A 90 -17.12 -9.97 -7.45
C ASP A 90 -16.02 -10.36 -8.44
N ASP A 91 -16.42 -10.86 -9.60
CA ASP A 91 -15.48 -11.34 -10.63
C ASP A 91 -14.67 -10.21 -11.26
N ASP A 92 -15.23 -9.01 -11.42
CA ASP A 92 -14.54 -7.87 -11.98
C ASP A 92 -13.47 -7.36 -11.00
N ASP A 93 -13.77 -7.38 -9.70
CA ASP A 93 -12.81 -7.05 -8.65
C ASP A 93 -11.66 -8.06 -8.59
N ILE A 94 -11.96 -9.36 -8.70
CA ILE A 94 -10.95 -10.41 -8.79
C ILE A 94 -10.06 -10.19 -10.03
N HIS A 95 -10.67 -9.91 -11.16
CA HIS A 95 -9.95 -9.66 -12.41
C HIS A 95 -9.03 -8.44 -12.29
N ALA A 96 -9.51 -7.36 -11.69
CA ALA A 96 -8.73 -6.14 -11.48
C ALA A 96 -7.51 -6.40 -10.56
N VAL A 97 -7.71 -7.09 -9.44
CA VAL A 97 -6.61 -7.44 -8.51
C VAL A 97 -5.57 -8.34 -9.18
N LEU A 98 -5.97 -9.21 -10.10
CA LEU A 98 -5.07 -10.12 -10.79
C LEU A 98 -4.50 -9.55 -12.11
N SER A 99 -4.90 -8.34 -12.49
CA SER A 99 -4.44 -7.74 -13.75
C SER A 99 -2.91 -7.57 -13.76
N GLY A 100 -2.27 -7.88 -14.88
CA GLY A 100 -0.82 -7.79 -15.02
C GLY A 100 -0.02 -8.89 -14.32
N LEU A 101 -0.67 -9.84 -13.63
CA LEU A 101 0.00 -10.99 -13.02
C LEU A 101 -0.07 -12.22 -13.93
N SER A 102 0.93 -13.09 -13.87
CA SER A 102 0.93 -14.41 -14.52
C SER A 102 0.23 -15.44 -13.64
N GLY A 103 -0.30 -16.53 -14.25
CA GLY A 103 -0.95 -17.60 -13.51
C GLY A 103 -2.30 -17.24 -12.88
N ARG A 104 -3.05 -16.33 -13.51
CA ARG A 104 -4.32 -15.77 -12.97
C ARG A 104 -5.32 -16.81 -12.55
N GLU A 105 -5.45 -17.92 -13.27
CA GLU A 105 -6.43 -18.98 -12.96
C GLU A 105 -6.13 -19.63 -11.61
N ALA A 106 -4.87 -19.95 -11.36
CA ALA A 106 -4.44 -20.49 -10.06
C ALA A 106 -4.66 -19.47 -8.94
N LEU A 107 -4.32 -18.18 -9.19
CA LEU A 107 -4.51 -17.09 -8.22
C LEU A 107 -5.99 -16.85 -7.90
N ARG A 108 -6.87 -16.92 -8.90
CA ARG A 108 -8.33 -16.85 -8.72
C ARG A 108 -8.80 -17.96 -7.78
N GLY A 109 -8.32 -19.19 -7.99
CA GLY A 109 -8.63 -20.32 -7.12
C GLY A 109 -8.13 -20.11 -5.67
N MET A 110 -6.99 -19.44 -5.49
CA MET A 110 -6.50 -19.10 -4.15
C MET A 110 -7.38 -18.03 -3.48
N LEU A 111 -7.72 -16.94 -4.20
CA LEU A 111 -8.60 -15.89 -3.68
C LEU A 111 -9.97 -16.41 -3.26
N ALA A 112 -10.56 -17.28 -4.08
CA ALA A 112 -11.88 -17.87 -3.81
C ALA A 112 -11.92 -18.75 -2.56
N ARG A 113 -10.79 -19.29 -2.13
CA ARG A 113 -10.66 -20.17 -0.95
C ARG A 113 -10.33 -19.42 0.34
N LEU A 114 -10.00 -18.15 0.27
CA LEU A 114 -9.68 -17.35 1.46
C LEU A 114 -10.87 -17.30 2.41
N GLN A 115 -10.59 -17.42 3.69
CA GLN A 115 -11.61 -17.21 4.73
C GLN A 115 -11.89 -15.72 4.88
N PRO A 116 -13.14 -15.26 4.64
CA PRO A 116 -13.50 -13.86 4.77
C PRO A 116 -13.11 -13.31 6.15
N LYS A 117 -12.51 -12.11 6.18
CA LYS A 117 -12.08 -11.40 7.39
C LYS A 117 -10.90 -12.02 8.17
N GLU A 118 -10.44 -13.21 7.78
CA GLU A 118 -9.34 -13.88 8.50
C GLU A 118 -8.09 -14.06 7.66
N GLU A 119 -8.25 -14.20 6.34
CA GLU A 119 -7.15 -14.50 5.45
C GLU A 119 -6.98 -13.44 4.36
N VAL A 120 -5.75 -13.22 3.96
CA VAL A 120 -5.36 -12.36 2.86
C VAL A 120 -4.38 -13.08 1.94
N LEU A 121 -4.38 -12.75 0.67
CA LEU A 121 -3.41 -13.20 -0.31
C LEU A 121 -2.42 -12.07 -0.59
N LEU A 122 -1.15 -12.34 -0.36
CA LEU A 122 -0.04 -11.46 -0.73
C LEU A 122 0.41 -11.78 -2.15
N LEU A 123 0.48 -10.76 -3.01
CA LEU A 123 0.77 -10.90 -4.44
C LEU A 123 1.82 -9.89 -4.89
N GLY A 124 2.54 -10.23 -5.95
CA GLY A 124 3.41 -9.30 -6.66
C GLY A 124 4.82 -9.23 -6.09
N TRP A 125 5.48 -8.10 -6.30
CA TRP A 125 6.93 -7.95 -6.12
C TRP A 125 7.42 -8.02 -4.67
N GLY A 126 6.54 -7.76 -3.71
CA GLY A 126 6.88 -7.80 -2.28
C GLY A 126 7.03 -9.20 -1.70
N VAL A 127 6.67 -10.23 -2.49
CA VAL A 127 6.74 -11.63 -2.06
C VAL A 127 7.33 -12.49 -3.17
N PRO A 128 8.12 -13.53 -2.85
CA PRO A 128 8.75 -14.40 -3.85
C PRO A 128 7.73 -15.28 -4.59
N MET A 129 6.57 -15.53 -4.00
CA MET A 129 5.45 -16.27 -4.56
C MET A 129 4.15 -15.79 -3.94
N PRO A 130 3.00 -16.03 -4.59
CA PRO A 130 1.69 -15.77 -3.98
C PRO A 130 1.55 -16.51 -2.65
N LEU A 131 1.25 -15.78 -1.58
CA LEU A 131 1.26 -16.32 -0.23
C LEU A 131 -0.06 -16.02 0.49
N PRO A 132 -0.91 -17.02 0.77
CA PRO A 132 -2.03 -16.85 1.67
C PRO A 132 -1.53 -16.72 3.10
N VAL A 133 -2.01 -15.71 3.81
CA VAL A 133 -1.61 -15.41 5.19
C VAL A 133 -2.86 -15.23 6.04
N LYS A 134 -2.86 -15.86 7.21
CA LYS A 134 -3.89 -15.63 8.21
C LYS A 134 -3.58 -14.34 8.96
N SER A 135 -4.54 -13.40 8.95
CA SER A 135 -4.40 -12.16 9.71
C SER A 135 -4.60 -12.42 11.21
N ARG A 136 -3.85 -11.72 12.04
CA ARG A 136 -4.14 -11.71 13.48
C ARG A 136 -5.38 -10.88 13.76
N ARG A 137 -6.11 -11.26 14.79
CA ARG A 137 -7.18 -10.40 15.31
C ARG A 137 -6.58 -9.12 15.89
N TYR A 138 -7.26 -8.02 15.63
CA TYR A 138 -6.92 -6.72 16.20
C TYR A 138 -7.60 -6.58 17.56
N ASP A 139 -6.96 -7.16 18.60
CA ASP A 139 -7.44 -7.23 19.97
C ASP A 139 -6.37 -6.79 20.99
N ASP A 140 -6.73 -6.81 22.27
CA ASP A 140 -5.80 -6.42 23.34
C ASP A 140 -4.58 -7.34 23.43
N GLU A 141 -4.70 -8.59 23.00
CA GLU A 141 -3.60 -9.56 23.02
C GLU A 141 -2.57 -9.22 21.93
N PHE A 142 -3.05 -8.85 20.74
CA PHE A 142 -2.19 -8.31 19.68
C PHE A 142 -1.37 -7.11 20.16
N TRP A 143 -2.03 -6.17 20.84
CA TRP A 143 -1.35 -4.97 21.35
C TRP A 143 -0.38 -5.28 22.47
N LYS A 144 -0.74 -6.17 23.39
CA LYS A 144 0.16 -6.63 24.47
C LYS A 144 1.42 -7.26 23.90
N GLU A 145 1.31 -8.11 22.90
CA GLU A 145 2.48 -8.71 22.26
C GLU A 145 3.32 -7.71 21.47
N LEU A 146 2.68 -6.85 20.66
CA LEU A 146 3.38 -5.85 19.87
C LEU A 146 4.13 -4.85 20.76
N LEU A 147 3.49 -4.36 21.80
CA LEU A 147 4.06 -3.40 22.73
C LEU A 147 4.92 -4.08 23.79
N GLY A 148 4.58 -5.28 24.21
CA GLY A 148 5.32 -6.06 25.20
C GLY A 148 6.62 -6.63 24.67
N ALA A 149 6.68 -7.00 23.41
CA ALA A 149 7.94 -7.36 22.74
C ALA A 149 8.90 -6.15 22.60
N SER A 150 8.34 -4.92 22.61
CA SER A 150 9.12 -3.67 22.60
C SER A 150 9.38 -3.10 23.99
N ALA A 151 8.64 -3.56 25.02
CA ALA A 151 8.58 -2.94 26.34
C ALA A 151 9.20 -3.80 27.43
N GLY A 152 10.49 -3.97 27.35
CA GLY A 152 11.29 -4.02 28.59
C GLY A 152 11.25 -2.69 29.37
N GLY A 153 10.44 -1.72 28.98
CA GLY A 153 10.16 -0.45 29.65
C GLY A 153 8.76 0.04 29.33
N LYS A 154 7.98 0.31 30.36
CA LYS A 154 6.66 0.94 30.24
C LYS A 154 6.77 2.29 29.53
N ARG A 155 6.59 2.33 28.21
CA ARG A 155 6.40 3.58 27.49
C ARG A 155 4.94 4.01 27.65
N SER A 156 4.72 5.25 28.08
CA SER A 156 3.37 5.79 28.20
C SER A 156 2.82 6.12 26.80
N LYS A 157 1.49 6.14 26.67
CA LYS A 157 0.80 6.50 25.44
C LYS A 157 1.26 7.88 24.88
N ASP A 158 1.59 8.80 25.79
CA ASP A 158 2.07 10.15 25.47
C ASP A 158 3.50 10.18 24.92
N GLN A 159 4.35 9.23 25.30
CA GLN A 159 5.70 9.11 24.74
C GLN A 159 5.67 8.58 23.30
N ASN A 160 4.77 7.66 23.00
CA ASN A 160 4.59 7.14 21.64
C ASN A 160 4.00 8.21 20.70
N LEU A 161 3.07 9.04 21.18
CA LEU A 161 2.51 10.15 20.40
C LEU A 161 3.55 11.22 20.07
N LYS A 162 4.44 11.56 21.02
CA LYS A 162 5.54 12.52 20.79
C LYS A 162 6.58 11.99 19.78
N GLU A 163 6.89 10.70 19.79
CA GLU A 163 7.80 10.09 18.78
C GLU A 163 7.20 10.05 17.39
N LEU A 164 5.86 9.96 17.29
CA LEU A 164 5.12 10.03 16.03
C LEU A 164 4.89 11.45 15.51
N GLY A 165 5.28 12.49 16.30
CA GLY A 165 5.19 13.89 15.89
C GLY A 165 3.80 14.50 16.03
N PHE A 166 2.96 13.97 16.95
CA PHE A 166 1.66 14.52 17.35
C PHE A 166 1.71 15.08 18.76
#